data_b2de1829ff37cb71327ccb977f85e323
#
_entry.id   b2de1829ff37cb71327ccb977f85e323
#
_cell.length_a   1.000
_cell.length_b   1.000
_cell.length_c   1.000
_cell.angle_alpha   90.00
_cell.angle_beta   90.00
_cell.angle_gamma   90.00
#
_symmetry.space_group_name_H-M   'P 1'
#
loop_
_entity.id
_entity.type
_entity.pdbx_description
1 polymer ?
#
loop_
_entity_poly.entity_id
_entity_poly.type
_entity_poly.pdbx_seq_one_letter_code
_entity_poly.pdbx_strand_id
1 'polypeptide(L)'
;METVKLLIKIQSTSDIITNSSSEVFLCKNTTDMTVEQLKEFIYNYNEEHQYTGDWEEYCNMDTEEKEKYDVGGGMGGFLSVKTYKEAMEDEYDHEYFANLENPETYILVDTDWCHLATIKWITQNLNARYA
;
A
#
# COMPACT_ATOMS: atom_id res chain seq x y z
N MET A 1 -3.67 12.61 23.12
CA MET A 1 -4.74 12.45 22.17
C MET A 1 -4.44 11.28 21.24
N GLU A 2 -5.24 10.31 21.35
CA GLU A 2 -5.11 9.12 20.52
C GLU A 2 -5.29 9.43 19.05
N THR A 3 -6.05 10.48 18.73
CA THR A 3 -6.27 10.83 17.33
C THR A 3 -5.00 11.22 16.61
N VAL A 4 -4.04 11.77 17.33
CA VAL A 4 -2.75 12.14 16.72
C VAL A 4 -2.07 10.91 16.16
N LYS A 5 -2.10 9.83 16.92
CA LYS A 5 -1.49 8.58 16.49
C LYS A 5 -2.15 8.03 15.23
N LEU A 6 -3.47 8.17 15.14
CA LEU A 6 -4.23 7.69 13.99
C LEU A 6 -4.04 8.55 12.76
N LEU A 7 -3.53 9.77 12.94
CA LEU A 7 -3.37 10.70 11.85
C LEU A 7 -1.95 10.74 11.29
N ILE A 8 -1.08 9.87 11.77
CA ILE A 8 0.27 9.78 11.21
C ILE A 8 0.15 9.29 9.77
N LYS A 9 0.58 10.14 8.85
CA LYS A 9 0.54 9.84 7.44
C LYS A 9 1.94 9.56 6.92
N ILE A 10 2.00 8.79 5.87
CA ILE A 10 3.25 8.50 5.21
C ILE A 10 3.65 9.73 4.40
N GLN A 11 4.80 10.29 4.72
CA GLN A 11 5.29 11.48 4.08
C GLN A 11 6.05 11.18 2.79
N SER A 12 6.73 10.05 2.77
CA SER A 12 7.57 9.69 1.64
C SER A 12 7.76 8.18 1.62
N THR A 13 7.91 7.63 0.42
CA THR A 13 8.23 6.21 0.27
C THR A 13 9.63 5.90 0.80
N SER A 14 10.48 6.90 0.98
CA SER A 14 11.80 6.66 1.58
C SER A 14 11.69 6.14 3.01
N ASP A 15 10.60 6.45 3.70
CA ASP A 15 10.34 5.91 5.03
C ASP A 15 10.14 4.40 4.98
N ILE A 16 9.62 3.90 3.85
CA ILE A 16 9.41 2.48 3.64
C ILE A 16 10.70 1.78 3.22
N ILE A 17 11.51 2.45 2.40
CA ILE A 17 12.76 1.88 1.90
C ILE A 17 13.71 1.54 3.04
N THR A 18 13.74 2.35 4.09
CA THR A 18 14.61 2.11 5.23
C THR A 18 14.13 0.99 6.13
N ASN A 19 12.89 0.53 5.91
CA ASN A 19 12.27 -0.54 6.70
C ASN A 19 12.05 -1.74 5.78
N SER A 20 12.79 -2.82 6.01
CA SER A 20 12.71 -4.02 5.16
C SER A 20 11.54 -4.93 5.52
N SER A 21 10.82 -4.66 6.60
CA SER A 21 9.68 -5.48 6.98
C SER A 21 8.43 -5.06 6.21
N SER A 22 7.40 -5.89 6.27
CA SER A 22 6.12 -5.55 5.65
C SER A 22 5.43 -4.43 6.41
N GLU A 23 4.59 -3.70 5.69
CA GLU A 23 3.83 -2.60 6.26
C GLU A 23 2.36 -2.76 5.92
N VAL A 24 1.50 -2.36 6.83
CA VAL A 24 0.05 -2.41 6.62
C VAL A 24 -0.47 -0.99 6.62
N PHE A 25 -1.19 -0.63 5.56
CA PHE A 25 -1.76 0.69 5.39
C PHE A 25 -3.27 0.60 5.40
N LEU A 26 -3.90 1.51 6.12
CA LEU A 26 -5.34 1.67 6.07
C LEU A 26 -5.61 2.91 5.22
N CYS A 27 -6.29 2.72 4.09
CA CYS A 27 -6.42 3.76 3.07
C CYS A 27 -7.88 4.12 2.86
N LYS A 28 -8.22 5.38 3.12
CA LYS A 28 -9.56 5.85 2.80
C LYS A 28 -9.66 6.05 1.30
N ASN A 29 -10.74 5.54 0.70
CA ASN A 29 -10.99 5.74 -0.71
C ASN A 29 -11.44 7.18 -0.96
N THR A 30 -10.56 7.96 -1.55
CA THR A 30 -10.84 9.35 -1.90
C THR A 30 -11.09 9.51 -3.41
N THR A 31 -11.26 8.40 -4.11
CA THR A 31 -11.50 8.40 -5.56
C THR A 31 -12.98 8.24 -5.86
N ASP A 32 -13.33 8.34 -7.13
CA ASP A 32 -14.68 8.09 -7.60
C ASP A 32 -14.97 6.60 -7.80
N MET A 33 -13.96 5.77 -7.66
CA MET A 33 -14.11 4.32 -7.80
C MET A 33 -14.77 3.72 -6.57
N THR A 34 -15.47 2.61 -6.74
CA THR A 34 -15.88 1.80 -5.59
C THR A 34 -14.64 1.16 -4.98
N VAL A 35 -14.77 0.65 -3.76
CA VAL A 35 -13.61 -0.01 -3.13
C VAL A 35 -13.19 -1.26 -3.90
N GLU A 36 -14.14 -1.96 -4.51
CA GLU A 36 -13.82 -3.12 -5.35
C GLU A 36 -13.06 -2.71 -6.60
N GLN A 37 -13.48 -1.61 -7.23
CA GLN A 37 -12.78 -1.07 -8.39
C GLN A 37 -11.39 -0.57 -8.02
N LEU A 38 -11.28 0.07 -6.87
CA LEU A 38 -10.00 0.58 -6.38
C LEU A 38 -9.03 -0.57 -6.12
N LYS A 39 -9.50 -1.64 -5.51
CA LYS A 39 -8.69 -2.83 -5.27
C LYS A 39 -8.13 -3.37 -6.58
N GLU A 40 -8.98 -3.51 -7.58
CA GLU A 40 -8.57 -4.01 -8.88
C GLU A 40 -7.60 -3.05 -9.57
N PHE A 41 -7.85 -1.75 -9.43
CA PHE A 41 -6.97 -0.73 -9.98
C PHE A 41 -5.56 -0.84 -9.38
N ILE A 42 -5.46 -1.05 -8.08
CA ILE A 42 -4.17 -1.15 -7.42
C ILE A 42 -3.39 -2.37 -7.90
N TYR A 43 -4.06 -3.51 -8.05
CA TYR A 43 -3.38 -4.70 -8.57
C TYR A 43 -2.92 -4.50 -10.01
N ASN A 44 -3.73 -3.83 -10.83
CA ASN A 44 -3.34 -3.54 -12.21
C ASN A 44 -2.18 -2.55 -12.26
N TYR A 45 -2.20 -1.56 -11.39
CA TYR A 45 -1.13 -0.57 -11.29
C TYR A 45 0.19 -1.27 -10.95
N ASN A 46 0.15 -2.19 -9.99
CA ASN A 46 1.31 -2.98 -9.62
C ASN A 46 1.87 -3.74 -10.83
N GLU A 47 1.00 -4.41 -11.58
CA GLU A 47 1.44 -5.16 -12.76
C GLU A 47 2.07 -4.26 -13.82
N GLU A 48 1.47 -3.11 -14.05
CA GLU A 48 1.93 -2.18 -15.08
C GLU A 48 3.27 -1.53 -14.73
N HIS A 49 3.61 -1.50 -13.45
CA HIS A 49 4.82 -0.83 -13.00
C HIS A 49 5.92 -1.78 -12.57
N GLN A 50 5.78 -3.07 -12.92
CA GLN A 50 6.82 -4.05 -12.60
C GLN A 50 8.12 -3.70 -13.30
N TYR A 51 9.21 -3.75 -12.55
CA TYR A 51 10.53 -3.55 -13.12
C TYR A 51 10.90 -4.78 -13.92
N THR A 52 11.28 -4.59 -15.18
CA THR A 52 11.64 -5.68 -16.10
C THR A 52 13.11 -5.64 -16.51
N GLY A 53 13.87 -4.71 -15.95
CA GLY A 53 15.28 -4.59 -16.29
C GLY A 53 16.19 -5.48 -15.45
N ASP A 54 17.46 -5.17 -15.49
CA ASP A 54 18.46 -5.91 -14.74
C ASP A 54 18.41 -5.55 -13.26
N TRP A 55 18.45 -6.57 -12.39
CA TRP A 55 18.38 -6.37 -10.94
C TRP A 55 19.52 -5.48 -10.43
N GLU A 56 20.72 -5.66 -11.00
CA GLU A 56 21.88 -4.89 -10.60
C GLU A 56 21.68 -3.40 -10.91
N GLU A 57 21.09 -3.10 -12.05
CA GLU A 57 20.73 -1.72 -12.39
C GLU A 57 19.74 -1.14 -11.41
N TYR A 58 18.74 -1.93 -11.03
CA TYR A 58 17.75 -1.48 -10.06
C TYR A 58 18.41 -1.15 -8.73
N CYS A 59 19.32 -1.99 -8.26
CA CYS A 59 20.00 -1.78 -6.99
C CYS A 59 20.85 -0.51 -6.98
N ASN A 60 21.31 -0.07 -8.14
CA ASN A 60 22.12 1.14 -8.28
C ASN A 60 21.30 2.41 -8.47
N MET A 61 19.99 2.30 -8.60
CA MET A 61 19.13 3.48 -8.72
C MET A 61 19.03 4.21 -7.39
N ASP A 62 18.81 5.52 -7.45
CA ASP A 62 18.51 6.27 -6.25
C ASP A 62 17.03 6.03 -5.85
N THR A 63 16.64 6.54 -4.69
CA THR A 63 15.31 6.36 -4.15
C THR A 63 14.24 6.86 -5.12
N GLU A 64 14.46 8.04 -5.70
CA GLU A 64 13.48 8.65 -6.60
C GLU A 64 13.24 7.78 -7.83
N GLU A 65 14.27 7.17 -8.35
CA GLU A 65 14.13 6.31 -9.50
C GLU A 65 13.45 4.99 -9.13
N LYS A 66 13.80 4.41 -7.99
CA LYS A 66 13.18 3.16 -7.52
C LYS A 66 11.69 3.29 -7.30
N GLU A 67 11.22 4.46 -6.92
CA GLU A 67 9.80 4.71 -6.67
C GLU A 67 8.94 4.61 -7.92
N LYS A 68 9.54 4.51 -9.07
CA LYS A 68 8.81 4.35 -10.33
C LYS A 68 8.41 2.90 -10.61
N TYR A 69 8.92 1.97 -9.82
CA TYR A 69 8.80 0.54 -10.10
C TYR A 69 8.37 -0.27 -8.89
N ASP A 70 7.70 -1.37 -9.18
CA ASP A 70 7.45 -2.45 -8.23
C ASP A 70 8.33 -3.61 -8.64
N VAL A 71 8.93 -4.30 -7.68
CA VAL A 71 9.85 -5.42 -7.97
C VAL A 71 9.41 -6.72 -7.29
N GLY A 72 8.12 -6.86 -7.07
CA GLY A 72 7.58 -8.07 -6.45
C GLY A 72 7.86 -9.33 -7.23
N GLY A 73 7.12 -10.36 -6.98
CA GLY A 73 7.27 -11.62 -7.70
C GLY A 73 8.51 -12.38 -7.29
N GLY A 74 9.45 -12.52 -8.20
CA GLY A 74 10.66 -13.29 -7.96
C GLY A 74 11.54 -12.81 -6.82
N MET A 75 11.32 -11.59 -6.34
CA MET A 75 12.10 -11.03 -5.25
C MET A 75 11.49 -11.27 -3.87
N GLY A 76 10.39 -12.01 -3.79
CA GLY A 76 9.79 -12.37 -2.54
C GLY A 76 8.85 -11.34 -1.94
N GLY A 77 8.61 -10.26 -2.64
CA GLY A 77 7.68 -9.24 -2.18
C GLY A 77 6.23 -9.69 -2.34
N PHE A 78 5.33 -9.05 -1.60
CA PHE A 78 3.91 -9.37 -1.73
C PHE A 78 3.06 -8.10 -1.66
N LEU A 79 1.85 -8.21 -2.20
CA LEU A 79 0.86 -7.15 -2.16
C LEU A 79 -0.50 -7.79 -1.94
N SER A 80 -1.19 -7.36 -0.90
CA SER A 80 -2.54 -7.81 -0.60
C SER A 80 -3.42 -6.60 -0.37
N VAL A 81 -4.52 -6.50 -1.11
CA VAL A 81 -5.49 -5.43 -0.95
C VAL A 81 -6.82 -6.07 -0.57
N LYS A 82 -7.38 -5.67 0.57
CA LYS A 82 -8.66 -6.20 1.05
C LYS A 82 -9.64 -5.06 1.25
N THR A 83 -10.88 -5.30 0.85
CA THR A 83 -11.98 -4.40 1.19
C THR A 83 -12.43 -4.68 2.62
N TYR A 84 -13.25 -3.78 3.18
CA TYR A 84 -13.81 -3.99 4.50
C TYR A 84 -14.53 -5.33 4.60
N LYS A 85 -15.32 -5.65 3.59
CA LYS A 85 -16.08 -6.91 3.57
C LYS A 85 -15.15 -8.12 3.66
N GLU A 86 -14.06 -8.10 2.92
CA GLU A 86 -13.09 -9.19 2.94
C GLU A 86 -12.35 -9.26 4.27
N ALA A 87 -12.00 -8.09 4.82
CA ALA A 87 -11.27 -8.04 6.08
C ALA A 87 -12.12 -8.55 7.24
N MET A 88 -13.43 -8.35 7.19
CA MET A 88 -14.32 -8.83 8.24
C MET A 88 -14.38 -10.35 8.31
N GLU A 89 -14.01 -11.03 7.24
CA GLU A 89 -13.97 -12.49 7.19
C GLU A 89 -12.63 -13.04 7.67
N ASP A 90 -11.66 -12.17 7.91
CA ASP A 90 -10.32 -12.57 8.34
C ASP A 90 -10.20 -12.45 9.85
N GLU A 91 -9.59 -13.46 10.47
CA GLU A 91 -9.45 -13.53 11.93
C GLU A 91 -8.67 -12.36 12.52
N TYR A 92 -7.70 -11.84 11.77
CA TYR A 92 -6.82 -10.77 12.27
C TYR A 92 -7.14 -9.42 11.66
N ASP A 93 -7.49 -9.39 10.38
CA ASP A 93 -7.61 -8.12 9.65
C ASP A 93 -8.81 -7.29 10.06
N HIS A 94 -9.87 -7.93 10.59
CA HIS A 94 -11.06 -7.17 10.98
C HIS A 94 -10.76 -6.12 12.05
N GLU A 95 -9.72 -6.33 12.86
CA GLU A 95 -9.40 -5.41 13.94
C GLU A 95 -8.95 -4.04 13.42
N TYR A 96 -8.38 -3.97 12.22
CA TYR A 96 -7.95 -2.70 11.66
C TYR A 96 -9.10 -1.75 11.38
N PHE A 97 -10.31 -2.29 11.23
CA PHE A 97 -11.49 -1.48 10.91
C PHE A 97 -12.37 -1.19 12.12
N ALA A 98 -11.98 -1.63 13.31
CA ALA A 98 -12.87 -1.67 14.47
C ALA A 98 -13.37 -0.30 14.92
N ASN A 99 -12.57 0.75 14.77
CA ASN A 99 -12.92 2.07 15.28
C ASN A 99 -13.14 3.11 14.19
N LEU A 100 -13.37 2.65 12.97
CA LEU A 100 -13.56 3.56 11.84
C LEU A 100 -15.01 3.96 11.69
N GLU A 101 -15.23 5.23 11.33
CA GLU A 101 -16.52 5.67 10.82
C GLU A 101 -16.57 5.32 9.35
N ASN A 102 -17.68 4.75 8.90
CA ASN A 102 -17.86 4.34 7.51
C ASN A 102 -16.71 3.43 7.02
N PRO A 103 -16.49 2.31 7.74
CA PRO A 103 -15.34 1.45 7.40
C PRO A 103 -15.40 0.88 5.98
N GLU A 104 -16.60 0.80 5.41
CA GLU A 104 -16.77 0.30 4.03
C GLU A 104 -16.12 1.20 2.97
N THR A 105 -15.69 2.40 3.37
CA THR A 105 -14.99 3.32 2.45
C THR A 105 -13.48 3.17 2.50
N TYR A 106 -12.98 2.21 3.26
CA TYR A 106 -11.55 1.98 3.42
C TYR A 106 -11.13 0.68 2.78
N ILE A 107 -9.86 0.62 2.41
CA ILE A 107 -9.20 -0.63 1.99
C ILE A 107 -7.98 -0.85 2.88
N LEU A 108 -7.61 -2.12 3.03
CA LEU A 108 -6.43 -2.51 3.78
C LEU A 108 -5.37 -2.99 2.80
N VAL A 109 -4.22 -2.33 2.79
CA VAL A 109 -3.12 -2.68 1.89
C VAL A 109 -1.97 -3.20 2.72
N ASP A 110 -1.59 -4.46 2.50
CA ASP A 110 -0.49 -5.11 3.19
C ASP A 110 0.59 -5.39 2.14
N THR A 111 1.74 -4.79 2.30
CA THR A 111 2.80 -4.87 1.29
C THR A 111 4.16 -4.63 1.92
N ASP A 112 5.18 -4.49 1.10
CA ASP A 112 6.54 -4.27 1.56
C ASP A 112 7.31 -3.36 0.60
N TRP A 113 8.62 -3.19 0.88
CA TRP A 113 9.46 -2.29 0.11
C TRP A 113 9.59 -2.67 -1.38
N CYS A 114 9.20 -3.88 -1.73
CA CYS A 114 9.26 -4.31 -3.14
C CYS A 114 8.21 -3.63 -4.01
N HIS A 115 7.24 -2.96 -3.42
CA HIS A 115 6.13 -2.34 -4.14
C HIS A 115 6.15 -0.82 -4.01
N LEU A 116 7.31 -0.21 -4.24
CA LEU A 116 7.49 1.23 -4.05
C LEU A 116 6.59 2.08 -4.93
N ALA A 117 6.41 1.69 -6.20
CA ALA A 117 5.54 2.46 -7.09
C ALA A 117 4.11 2.45 -6.60
N THR A 118 3.62 1.29 -6.18
CA THR A 118 2.27 1.14 -5.64
C THR A 118 2.12 1.93 -4.34
N ILE A 119 3.09 1.82 -3.43
CA ILE A 119 3.06 2.57 -2.19
C ILE A 119 3.03 4.07 -2.45
N LYS A 120 3.83 4.54 -3.38
CA LYS A 120 3.84 5.96 -3.76
C LYS A 120 2.48 6.40 -4.26
N TRP A 121 1.86 5.59 -5.10
CA TRP A 121 0.55 5.93 -5.64
C TRP A 121 -0.50 6.05 -4.53
N ILE A 122 -0.57 5.07 -3.61
CA ILE A 122 -1.57 5.11 -2.55
C ILE A 122 -1.32 6.25 -1.57
N THR A 123 -0.06 6.59 -1.29
CA THR A 123 0.23 7.69 -0.39
C THR A 123 -0.06 9.05 -1.00
N GLN A 124 0.02 9.16 -2.32
CA GLN A 124 -0.24 10.42 -3.02
C GLN A 124 -1.71 10.61 -3.38
N ASN A 125 -2.44 9.53 -3.60
CA ASN A 125 -3.80 9.61 -4.16
C ASN A 125 -4.90 9.18 -3.20
N LEU A 126 -4.56 8.51 -2.13
CA LEU A 126 -5.52 8.08 -1.13
C LEU A 126 -5.10 8.68 0.21
N ASN A 127 -6.05 8.71 1.15
CA ASN A 127 -5.72 9.13 2.50
C ASN A 127 -5.23 7.90 3.27
N ALA A 128 -3.94 7.59 3.08
CA ALA A 128 -3.31 6.41 3.63
C ALA A 128 -2.61 6.71 4.95
N ARG A 129 -2.63 5.76 5.86
CA ARG A 129 -1.90 5.83 7.13
C ARG A 129 -1.48 4.44 7.52
N TYR A 130 -0.52 4.34 8.41
CA TYR A 130 -0.14 3.06 8.99
C TYR A 130 -1.30 2.51 9.82
N ALA A 131 -1.58 1.26 9.62
CA ALA A 131 -2.67 0.60 10.32
C ALA A 131 -2.28 0.21 11.75
#